data_1e8fee974ffe89bc42e89807ddc60a3f
#
_entry.id   1e8fee974ffe89bc42e89807ddc60a3f
#
_cell.length_a   1.000
_cell.length_b   1.000
_cell.length_c   1.000
_cell.angle_alpha   90.00
_cell.angle_beta   90.00
_cell.angle_gamma   90.00
#
_symmetry.space_group_name_H-M   'P 1'
#
loop_
_entity.id
_entity.type
_entity.pdbx_description
1 polymer ?
#
loop_
_entity_poly.entity_id
_entity_poly.type
_entity_poly.pdbx_seq_one_letter_code
_entity_poly.pdbx_strand_id
1 'polypeptide(L)'
;MALLLEVIELSRSVSGDSDVFKVLVLCTNECSWEPVIFEMLVKAYVKKGLVREGFSVFRKMVRFGLVPSVVTVNCLLNGLSKFNYVDRCWYLFEEMGKIGVRANCFTFNILTHVLCTGEDVDKVNKFLDEMEEEGFIPDVVTYNTLIDSYCKKRRLKDAIYLFNIMYRRNVLPDLVTYTALMNGYCKDMNMREAHKLFHRMIQEGICPDVTSYNTLICGYCKEGMMQEARTLLRDMIGDGVLPDNFCCWILVKGYEKQDRLLSALNLLVELQRFNVPIPKDIYNYLIVALCKDNRALAAKNLLERMSIDGHETTEKIFNEIIICLCKRDYAEEALTLKADMVYKGLKPSSVTYRAIICCLCRSTRNVEGESLMREMIESCFLPDVEILRALVNGFCAERNVCKAELLLRFFAVEFHIFDSECYNVLLKVLCEDGDIAKLMGFQDSMLKLGISPNATTFRHVIDALSRKMGSHSNNECKACVV
;
A
#
# COMPACT_ATOMS: atom_id res chain seq x y z
N MET A 1 24.28 -32.46 11.48
CA MET A 1 23.46 -31.60 10.60
C MET A 1 24.27 -30.43 10.02
N ALA A 2 24.98 -29.62 10.82
CA ALA A 2 25.79 -28.50 10.31
C ALA A 2 26.88 -28.97 9.34
N LEU A 3 27.70 -29.94 9.71
CA LEU A 3 28.73 -30.52 8.84
C LEU A 3 28.17 -31.08 7.53
N LEU A 4 27.00 -31.72 7.54
CA LEU A 4 26.36 -32.22 6.31
C LEU A 4 25.88 -31.09 5.41
N LEU A 5 25.46 -29.97 5.97
CA LEU A 5 25.09 -28.78 5.20
C LEU A 5 26.32 -28.13 4.53
N GLU A 6 27.44 -28.07 5.23
CA GLU A 6 28.71 -27.61 4.66
C GLU A 6 29.23 -28.55 3.56
N VAL A 7 29.15 -29.87 3.77
CA VAL A 7 29.55 -30.86 2.73
C VAL A 7 28.67 -30.72 1.48
N ILE A 8 27.37 -30.47 1.62
CA ILE A 8 26.49 -30.23 0.47
C ILE A 8 26.87 -28.93 -0.27
N GLU A 9 27.23 -27.87 0.45
CA GLU A 9 27.71 -26.62 -0.17
C GLU A 9 29.02 -26.79 -0.88
N LEU A 10 29.97 -27.46 -0.27
CA LEU A 10 31.29 -27.78 -0.87
C LEU A 10 31.14 -28.66 -2.11
N SER A 11 30.28 -29.69 -2.08
CA SER A 11 30.05 -30.59 -3.23
C SER A 11 29.44 -29.86 -4.45
N ARG A 12 28.73 -28.74 -4.23
CA ARG A 12 28.20 -27.90 -5.32
C ARG A 12 29.24 -26.93 -5.90
N SER A 13 30.19 -26.48 -5.09
CA SER A 13 31.26 -25.58 -5.54
C SER A 13 32.33 -26.28 -6.34
N VAL A 14 32.51 -27.57 -6.15
CA VAL A 14 33.41 -28.41 -6.94
C VAL A 14 32.61 -28.97 -8.11
N SER A 15 32.82 -28.43 -9.28
CA SER A 15 32.21 -28.87 -10.55
C SER A 15 32.58 -30.32 -10.89
N GLY A 16 31.85 -31.25 -10.37
CA GLY A 16 31.98 -32.68 -10.61
C GLY A 16 30.91 -33.41 -9.82
N ASP A 17 30.24 -34.36 -10.47
CA ASP A 17 29.15 -35.21 -10.01
C ASP A 17 29.58 -36.08 -8.79
N SER A 18 30.15 -35.45 -7.75
CA SER A 18 30.51 -36.13 -6.50
C SER A 18 29.22 -36.38 -5.71
N ASP A 19 28.63 -37.53 -5.98
CA ASP A 19 27.47 -38.07 -5.29
C ASP A 19 27.83 -38.25 -3.81
N VAL A 20 27.45 -37.25 -2.98
CA VAL A 20 27.68 -37.24 -1.52
C VAL A 20 27.21 -38.57 -0.89
N PHE A 21 26.19 -39.21 -1.47
CA PHE A 21 25.73 -40.52 -1.06
C PHE A 21 26.82 -41.59 -1.27
N LYS A 22 27.49 -41.64 -2.42
CA LYS A 22 28.56 -42.61 -2.69
C LYS A 22 29.75 -42.40 -1.76
N VAL A 23 30.11 -41.14 -1.50
CA VAL A 23 31.20 -40.83 -0.55
C VAL A 23 30.85 -41.33 0.85
N LEU A 24 29.62 -41.09 1.33
CA LEU A 24 29.20 -41.61 2.62
C LEU A 24 29.17 -43.14 2.66
N VAL A 25 28.72 -43.83 1.59
CA VAL A 25 28.76 -45.29 1.48
C VAL A 25 30.19 -45.81 1.59
N LEU A 26 31.15 -45.19 0.94
CA LEU A 26 32.56 -45.58 1.02
C LEU A 26 33.17 -45.37 2.40
N CYS A 27 32.79 -44.27 3.08
CA CYS A 27 33.25 -43.97 4.44
C CYS A 27 32.61 -44.86 5.50
N THR A 28 31.43 -45.43 5.26
CA THR A 28 30.70 -46.28 6.20
C THR A 28 30.92 -47.79 6.02
N ASN A 29 31.69 -48.18 4.99
CA ASN A 29 32.00 -49.61 4.73
C ASN A 29 32.76 -50.30 5.87
N GLU A 30 33.35 -49.54 6.79
CA GLU A 30 34.03 -50.07 8.00
C GLU A 30 33.13 -50.04 9.27
N CYS A 31 31.96 -49.40 9.20
CA CYS A 31 30.99 -49.33 10.30
C CYS A 31 29.66 -49.94 9.86
N SER A 32 28.92 -50.54 10.79
CA SER A 32 27.55 -51.03 10.56
C SER A 32 26.70 -49.93 9.93
N TRP A 33 26.09 -50.22 8.76
CA TRP A 33 25.23 -49.31 8.00
C TRP A 33 24.07 -48.79 8.83
N GLU A 34 24.26 -47.68 9.54
CA GLU A 34 23.19 -47.03 10.27
C GLU A 34 22.33 -46.14 9.36
N PRO A 35 21.01 -46.36 9.27
CA PRO A 35 20.11 -45.55 8.45
C PRO A 35 20.17 -44.08 8.81
N VAL A 36 20.50 -43.74 10.05
CA VAL A 36 20.48 -42.41 10.66
C VAL A 36 21.31 -41.39 9.86
N ILE A 37 22.49 -41.75 9.35
CA ILE A 37 23.36 -40.84 8.60
C ILE A 37 22.68 -40.41 7.29
N PHE A 38 22.09 -41.35 6.57
CA PHE A 38 21.37 -41.09 5.33
C PHE A 38 20.07 -40.36 5.55
N GLU A 39 19.36 -40.63 6.66
CA GLU A 39 18.20 -39.85 7.09
C GLU A 39 18.58 -38.39 7.37
N MET A 40 19.70 -38.14 8.04
CA MET A 40 20.20 -36.79 8.27
C MET A 40 20.58 -36.12 6.96
N LEU A 41 21.10 -36.84 5.98
CA LEU A 41 21.39 -36.30 4.65
C LEU A 41 20.11 -35.90 3.92
N VAL A 42 19.07 -36.72 3.93
CA VAL A 42 17.75 -36.38 3.36
C VAL A 42 17.20 -35.10 4.00
N LYS A 43 17.21 -35.02 5.34
CA LYS A 43 16.74 -33.84 6.09
C LYS A 43 17.57 -32.59 5.78
N ALA A 44 18.89 -32.74 5.56
CA ALA A 44 19.78 -31.65 5.19
C ALA A 44 19.45 -31.11 3.78
N TYR A 45 19.25 -31.99 2.80
CA TYR A 45 18.83 -31.59 1.46
C TYR A 45 17.48 -30.88 1.47
N VAL A 46 16.48 -31.41 2.18
CA VAL A 46 15.18 -30.78 2.30
C VAL A 46 15.29 -29.38 2.93
N LYS A 47 16.09 -29.22 4.00
CA LYS A 47 16.30 -27.94 4.67
C LYS A 47 16.95 -26.88 3.74
N LYS A 48 17.81 -27.30 2.83
CA LYS A 48 18.44 -26.42 1.79
C LYS A 48 17.55 -26.19 0.58
N GLY A 49 16.32 -26.73 0.53
CA GLY A 49 15.42 -26.62 -0.61
C GLY A 49 15.78 -27.56 -1.79
N LEU A 50 16.75 -28.44 -1.61
CA LEU A 50 17.24 -29.40 -2.61
C LEU A 50 16.43 -30.72 -2.53
N VAL A 51 15.12 -30.59 -2.72
CA VAL A 51 14.19 -31.70 -2.46
C VAL A 51 14.32 -32.83 -3.46
N ARG A 52 14.74 -32.54 -4.71
CA ARG A 52 14.98 -33.55 -5.75
C ARG A 52 16.15 -34.46 -5.38
N GLU A 53 17.21 -33.91 -4.87
CA GLU A 53 18.39 -34.58 -4.38
C GLU A 53 18.06 -35.41 -3.14
N GLY A 54 17.31 -34.83 -2.19
CA GLY A 54 16.80 -35.56 -1.03
C GLY A 54 15.96 -36.78 -1.42
N PHE A 55 15.09 -36.64 -2.43
CA PHE A 55 14.30 -37.76 -2.96
C PHE A 55 15.17 -38.80 -3.65
N SER A 56 16.24 -38.41 -4.34
CA SER A 56 17.23 -39.35 -4.94
C SER A 56 17.95 -40.16 -3.86
N VAL A 57 18.35 -39.52 -2.77
CA VAL A 57 18.98 -40.20 -1.62
C VAL A 57 18.00 -41.22 -0.99
N PHE A 58 16.75 -40.85 -0.78
CA PHE A 58 15.72 -41.76 -0.29
C PHE A 58 15.58 -43.02 -1.16
N ARG A 59 15.47 -42.83 -2.49
CA ARG A 59 15.41 -43.98 -3.44
C ARG A 59 16.64 -44.89 -3.37
N LYS A 60 17.82 -44.29 -3.16
CA LYS A 60 19.07 -45.10 -2.97
C LYS A 60 19.01 -45.85 -1.65
N MET A 61 18.59 -45.20 -0.55
CA MET A 61 18.42 -45.90 0.76
C MET A 61 17.53 -47.12 0.61
N VAL A 62 16.35 -47.00 0.02
CA VAL A 62 15.41 -48.10 -0.19
C VAL A 62 16.04 -49.22 -1.06
N ARG A 63 16.79 -48.91 -2.14
CA ARG A 63 17.47 -49.89 -2.98
C ARG A 63 18.56 -50.64 -2.25
N PHE A 64 19.22 -50.04 -1.25
CA PHE A 64 20.21 -50.67 -0.39
C PHE A 64 19.59 -51.42 0.81
N GLY A 65 18.25 -51.53 0.86
CA GLY A 65 17.55 -52.22 1.94
C GLY A 65 17.51 -51.45 3.28
N LEU A 66 17.86 -50.16 3.26
CA LEU A 66 17.81 -49.30 4.42
C LEU A 66 16.39 -48.74 4.58
N VAL A 67 15.74 -49.03 5.71
CA VAL A 67 14.38 -48.56 6.00
C VAL A 67 14.47 -47.22 6.72
N PRO A 68 14.00 -46.12 6.10
CA PRO A 68 13.97 -44.80 6.74
C PRO A 68 12.86 -44.72 7.77
N SER A 69 13.06 -43.85 8.76
CA SER A 69 12.02 -43.57 9.77
C SER A 69 10.84 -42.77 9.18
N VAL A 70 9.64 -42.91 9.76
CA VAL A 70 8.45 -42.14 9.37
C VAL A 70 8.70 -40.63 9.43
N VAL A 71 9.53 -40.14 10.35
CA VAL A 71 9.90 -38.75 10.49
C VAL A 71 10.68 -38.24 9.28
N THR A 72 11.58 -39.04 8.73
CA THR A 72 12.36 -38.70 7.54
C THR A 72 11.49 -38.69 6.29
N VAL A 73 10.60 -39.67 6.16
CA VAL A 73 9.61 -39.71 5.06
C VAL A 73 8.70 -38.50 5.12
N ASN A 74 8.15 -38.16 6.28
CA ASN A 74 7.30 -36.98 6.46
C ASN A 74 8.03 -35.65 6.18
N CYS A 75 9.31 -35.56 6.55
CA CYS A 75 10.15 -34.42 6.21
C CYS A 75 10.28 -34.24 4.67
N LEU A 76 10.52 -35.35 3.97
CA LEU A 76 10.65 -35.37 2.51
C LEU A 76 9.30 -35.07 1.82
N LEU A 77 8.20 -35.69 2.29
CA LEU A 77 6.83 -35.42 1.84
C LEU A 77 6.48 -33.94 1.93
N ASN A 78 6.73 -33.33 3.10
CA ASN A 78 6.48 -31.93 3.32
C ASN A 78 7.34 -31.04 2.40
N GLY A 79 8.59 -31.42 2.18
CA GLY A 79 9.46 -30.76 1.20
C GLY A 79 8.91 -30.85 -0.22
N LEU A 80 8.52 -32.02 -0.68
CA LEU A 80 7.95 -32.24 -2.01
C LEU A 80 6.63 -31.50 -2.20
N SER A 81 5.75 -31.48 -1.17
CA SER A 81 4.49 -30.75 -1.18
C SER A 81 4.69 -29.25 -1.34
N LYS A 82 5.65 -28.63 -0.63
CA LYS A 82 5.97 -27.20 -0.75
C LYS A 82 6.40 -26.78 -2.16
N PHE A 83 7.05 -27.67 -2.89
CA PHE A 83 7.48 -27.46 -4.29
C PHE A 83 6.47 -27.98 -5.31
N ASN A 84 5.25 -28.38 -4.87
CA ASN A 84 4.16 -28.86 -5.72
C ASN A 84 4.52 -30.10 -6.57
N TYR A 85 5.36 -31.00 -6.05
CA TYR A 85 5.69 -32.27 -6.71
C TYR A 85 4.68 -33.38 -6.35
N VAL A 86 3.43 -33.19 -6.74
CA VAL A 86 2.28 -34.04 -6.37
C VAL A 86 2.53 -35.53 -6.67
N ASP A 87 2.95 -35.86 -7.89
CA ASP A 87 3.18 -37.26 -8.32
C ASP A 87 4.27 -37.95 -7.47
N ARG A 88 5.28 -37.20 -7.05
CA ARG A 88 6.36 -37.74 -6.20
C ARG A 88 5.89 -37.95 -4.76
N CYS A 89 4.95 -37.16 -4.29
CA CYS A 89 4.36 -37.37 -2.97
C CYS A 89 3.58 -38.69 -2.93
N TRP A 90 2.75 -38.94 -3.95
CA TRP A 90 2.01 -40.20 -4.07
C TRP A 90 2.94 -41.41 -4.22
N TYR A 91 3.93 -41.32 -5.09
CA TYR A 91 4.96 -42.35 -5.22
C TYR A 91 5.66 -42.64 -3.88
N LEU A 92 6.00 -41.59 -3.11
CA LEU A 92 6.66 -41.76 -1.80
C LEU A 92 5.75 -42.44 -0.78
N PHE A 93 4.45 -42.13 -0.82
CA PHE A 93 3.46 -42.76 0.05
C PHE A 93 3.26 -44.25 -0.28
N GLU A 94 3.16 -44.60 -1.56
CA GLU A 94 3.09 -46.00 -1.98
C GLU A 94 4.36 -46.81 -1.62
N GLU A 95 5.53 -46.22 -1.81
CA GLU A 95 6.80 -46.86 -1.45
C GLU A 95 6.92 -47.03 0.09
N MET A 96 6.42 -46.06 0.86
CA MET A 96 6.37 -46.14 2.31
C MET A 96 5.61 -47.42 2.79
N GLY A 97 4.46 -47.73 2.18
CA GLY A 97 3.72 -48.98 2.43
C GLY A 97 4.51 -50.23 2.07
N LYS A 98 5.19 -50.23 0.88
CA LYS A 98 6.00 -51.39 0.42
C LYS A 98 7.19 -51.73 1.32
N ILE A 99 7.83 -50.72 1.91
CA ILE A 99 8.99 -50.88 2.80
C ILE A 99 8.59 -51.10 4.26
N GLY A 100 7.29 -51.22 4.56
CA GLY A 100 6.78 -51.51 5.90
C GLY A 100 6.82 -50.32 6.86
N VAL A 101 6.98 -49.09 6.39
CA VAL A 101 6.91 -47.88 7.19
C VAL A 101 5.44 -47.48 7.33
N ARG A 102 4.87 -47.56 8.52
CA ARG A 102 3.49 -47.18 8.78
C ARG A 102 3.31 -45.64 8.71
N ALA A 103 2.33 -45.20 7.97
CA ALA A 103 1.89 -43.83 7.97
C ALA A 103 1.42 -43.40 9.37
N ASN A 104 1.47 -42.13 9.69
CA ASN A 104 0.91 -41.57 10.92
C ASN A 104 0.07 -40.33 10.60
N CYS A 105 -0.58 -39.71 11.58
CA CYS A 105 -1.42 -38.53 11.40
C CYS A 105 -0.73 -37.42 10.64
N PHE A 106 0.58 -37.20 10.86
CA PHE A 106 1.35 -36.19 10.13
C PHE A 106 1.52 -36.53 8.63
N THR A 107 1.69 -37.83 8.32
CA THR A 107 1.75 -38.30 6.92
C THR A 107 0.45 -37.96 6.20
N PHE A 108 -0.68 -38.32 6.82
CA PHE A 108 -2.00 -38.08 6.25
C PHE A 108 -2.32 -36.59 6.12
N ASN A 109 -1.95 -35.76 7.11
CA ASN A 109 -2.13 -34.31 7.05
C ASN A 109 -1.32 -33.66 5.89
N ILE A 110 -0.08 -34.12 5.65
CA ILE A 110 0.71 -33.65 4.51
C ILE A 110 0.05 -34.08 3.19
N LEU A 111 -0.41 -35.32 3.08
CA LEU A 111 -1.09 -35.82 1.88
C LEU A 111 -2.41 -35.15 1.63
N THR A 112 -3.16 -34.82 2.71
CA THR A 112 -4.37 -33.99 2.61
C THR A 112 -4.06 -32.65 1.97
N HIS A 113 -2.95 -32.00 2.37
CA HIS A 113 -2.51 -30.76 1.72
C HIS A 113 -2.12 -30.97 0.24
N VAL A 114 -1.50 -32.11 -0.08
CA VAL A 114 -1.17 -32.47 -1.48
C VAL A 114 -2.45 -32.69 -2.30
N LEU A 115 -3.47 -33.34 -1.75
CA LEU A 115 -4.79 -33.46 -2.38
C LEU A 115 -5.46 -32.13 -2.65
N CYS A 116 -5.24 -31.14 -1.74
CA CYS A 116 -5.73 -29.81 -1.91
C CYS A 116 -5.19 -29.12 -3.16
N THR A 117 -4.06 -29.55 -3.72
CA THR A 117 -3.53 -29.03 -4.98
C THR A 117 -4.21 -29.68 -6.20
N GLY A 118 -4.81 -30.88 -6.04
CA GLY A 118 -5.58 -31.61 -7.07
C GLY A 118 -6.98 -31.02 -7.31
N GLU A 119 -7.69 -31.53 -8.33
CA GLU A 119 -9.01 -31.02 -8.72
C GLU A 119 -10.17 -31.99 -8.42
N ASP A 120 -9.91 -33.17 -7.89
CA ASP A 120 -10.86 -34.26 -7.83
C ASP A 120 -11.32 -34.54 -6.40
N VAL A 121 -12.61 -34.28 -6.09
CA VAL A 121 -13.23 -34.52 -4.78
C VAL A 121 -13.42 -36.02 -4.50
N ASP A 122 -13.66 -36.82 -5.55
CA ASP A 122 -13.85 -38.25 -5.36
C ASP A 122 -12.59 -38.94 -4.85
N LYS A 123 -11.41 -38.46 -5.30
CA LYS A 123 -10.12 -38.88 -4.75
C LYS A 123 -9.95 -38.53 -3.28
N VAL A 124 -10.50 -37.37 -2.86
CA VAL A 124 -10.45 -36.95 -1.45
C VAL A 124 -11.28 -37.89 -0.59
N ASN A 125 -12.51 -38.23 -1.03
CA ASN A 125 -13.35 -39.17 -0.27
C ASN A 125 -12.69 -40.54 -0.16
N LYS A 126 -12.18 -41.08 -1.27
CA LYS A 126 -11.46 -42.34 -1.29
C LYS A 126 -10.27 -42.33 -0.35
N PHE A 127 -9.49 -41.22 -0.33
CA PHE A 127 -8.36 -41.07 0.59
C PHE A 127 -8.80 -41.01 2.05
N LEU A 128 -9.92 -40.35 2.38
CA LEU A 128 -10.48 -40.33 3.73
C LEU A 128 -10.94 -41.73 4.17
N ASP A 129 -11.50 -42.53 3.24
CA ASP A 129 -11.88 -43.91 3.50
C ASP A 129 -10.64 -44.78 3.72
N GLU A 130 -9.59 -44.64 2.91
CA GLU A 130 -8.31 -45.31 3.08
C GLU A 130 -7.64 -44.98 4.45
N MET A 131 -7.75 -43.68 4.88
CA MET A 131 -7.28 -43.30 6.22
C MET A 131 -8.00 -44.12 7.35
N GLU A 132 -9.32 -44.24 7.23
CA GLU A 132 -10.12 -44.97 8.22
C GLU A 132 -9.81 -46.48 8.22
N GLU A 133 -9.64 -47.09 7.05
CA GLU A 133 -9.23 -48.50 6.90
C GLU A 133 -7.87 -48.79 7.54
N GLU A 134 -6.93 -47.86 7.47
CA GLU A 134 -5.61 -47.91 8.13
C GLU A 134 -5.68 -47.57 9.65
N GLY A 135 -6.89 -47.32 10.18
CA GLY A 135 -7.12 -47.01 11.58
C GLY A 135 -6.88 -45.56 11.98
N PHE A 136 -6.76 -44.64 11.04
CA PHE A 136 -6.62 -43.20 11.28
C PHE A 136 -7.97 -42.51 11.03
N ILE A 137 -8.57 -41.97 12.07
CA ILE A 137 -9.82 -41.21 11.96
C ILE A 137 -9.47 -39.79 11.51
N PRO A 138 -10.01 -39.30 10.37
CA PRO A 138 -9.84 -37.90 9.96
C PRO A 138 -10.32 -36.95 11.06
N ASP A 139 -9.45 -36.06 11.47
CA ASP A 139 -9.73 -35.07 12.52
C ASP A 139 -10.29 -33.76 11.97
N VAL A 140 -10.65 -32.84 12.87
CA VAL A 140 -11.14 -31.49 12.51
C VAL A 140 -10.14 -30.74 11.63
N VAL A 141 -8.83 -30.91 11.87
CA VAL A 141 -7.77 -30.21 11.11
C VAL A 141 -7.72 -30.70 9.67
N THR A 142 -7.89 -32.03 9.46
CA THR A 142 -7.98 -32.62 8.11
C THR A 142 -9.14 -32.03 7.31
N TYR A 143 -10.35 -31.99 7.91
CA TYR A 143 -11.54 -31.41 7.26
C TYR A 143 -11.37 -29.91 7.00
N ASN A 144 -10.87 -29.14 7.97
CA ASN A 144 -10.65 -27.71 7.85
C ASN A 144 -9.69 -27.39 6.69
N THR A 145 -8.61 -28.17 6.54
CA THR A 145 -7.64 -28.02 5.44
C THR A 145 -8.29 -28.24 4.09
N LEU A 146 -9.11 -29.29 3.94
CA LEU A 146 -9.82 -29.59 2.70
C LEU A 146 -10.88 -28.53 2.39
N ILE A 147 -11.72 -28.18 3.35
CA ILE A 147 -12.78 -27.18 3.20
C ILE A 147 -12.20 -25.83 2.79
N ASP A 148 -11.17 -25.34 3.49
CA ASP A 148 -10.51 -24.07 3.15
C ASP A 148 -9.90 -24.08 1.74
N SER A 149 -9.28 -25.21 1.36
CA SER A 149 -8.73 -25.39 0.02
C SER A 149 -9.81 -25.30 -1.09
N TYR A 150 -10.95 -25.99 -0.91
CA TYR A 150 -12.04 -25.91 -1.87
C TYR A 150 -12.67 -24.51 -1.91
N CYS A 151 -12.83 -23.85 -0.78
CA CYS A 151 -13.27 -22.45 -0.71
C CYS A 151 -12.31 -21.50 -1.44
N LYS A 152 -10.99 -21.70 -1.31
CA LYS A 152 -9.99 -20.91 -2.04
C LYS A 152 -10.05 -21.11 -3.55
N LYS A 153 -10.39 -22.32 -4.00
CA LYS A 153 -10.57 -22.68 -5.42
C LYS A 153 -11.95 -22.33 -5.99
N ARG A 154 -12.81 -21.66 -5.22
CA ARG A 154 -14.22 -21.36 -5.58
C ARG A 154 -15.08 -22.60 -5.85
N ARG A 155 -14.72 -23.73 -5.27
CA ARG A 155 -15.47 -25.00 -5.31
C ARG A 155 -16.34 -25.14 -4.05
N LEU A 156 -17.20 -24.16 -3.83
CA LEU A 156 -17.96 -24.06 -2.58
C LEU A 156 -18.93 -25.24 -2.38
N LYS A 157 -19.48 -25.80 -3.45
CA LYS A 157 -20.36 -27.00 -3.38
C LYS A 157 -19.64 -28.18 -2.75
N ASP A 158 -18.38 -28.38 -3.13
CA ASP A 158 -17.56 -29.49 -2.62
C ASP A 158 -17.15 -29.25 -1.16
N ALA A 159 -16.87 -27.99 -0.83
CA ALA A 159 -16.61 -27.61 0.57
C ALA A 159 -17.81 -27.89 1.48
N ILE A 160 -19.03 -27.55 1.03
CA ILE A 160 -20.28 -27.84 1.76
C ILE A 160 -20.51 -29.35 1.86
N TYR A 161 -20.23 -30.11 0.80
CA TYR A 161 -20.31 -31.55 0.83
C TYR A 161 -19.42 -32.15 1.90
N LEU A 162 -18.17 -31.72 2.01
CA LEU A 162 -17.23 -32.15 3.05
C LEU A 162 -17.68 -31.73 4.44
N PHE A 163 -18.23 -30.54 4.61
CA PHE A 163 -18.81 -30.08 5.86
C PHE A 163 -19.96 -31.00 6.33
N ASN A 164 -20.82 -31.45 5.40
CA ASN A 164 -21.88 -32.39 5.73
C ASN A 164 -21.35 -33.80 6.06
N ILE A 165 -20.28 -34.26 5.38
CA ILE A 165 -19.61 -35.54 5.72
C ILE A 165 -18.99 -35.48 7.11
N MET A 166 -18.36 -34.35 7.47
CA MET A 166 -17.78 -34.12 8.79
C MET A 166 -18.81 -34.40 9.90
N TYR A 167 -20.04 -33.88 9.76
CA TYR A 167 -21.13 -34.19 10.69
C TYR A 167 -21.53 -35.67 10.72
N ARG A 168 -21.63 -36.29 9.52
CA ARG A 168 -22.01 -37.74 9.43
C ARG A 168 -21.00 -38.64 10.07
N ARG A 169 -19.74 -38.22 10.14
CA ARG A 169 -18.64 -38.97 10.82
C ARG A 169 -18.44 -38.54 12.26
N ASN A 170 -19.40 -37.83 12.86
CA ASN A 170 -19.36 -37.33 14.23
C ASN A 170 -18.13 -36.43 14.54
N VAL A 171 -17.56 -35.82 13.54
CA VAL A 171 -16.51 -34.80 13.70
C VAL A 171 -17.19 -33.45 13.78
N LEU A 172 -17.22 -32.81 14.95
CA LEU A 172 -17.91 -31.54 15.12
C LEU A 172 -17.11 -30.39 14.50
N PRO A 173 -17.75 -29.52 13.68
CA PRO A 173 -17.14 -28.33 13.15
C PRO A 173 -16.72 -27.38 14.29
N ASP A 174 -15.62 -26.69 14.07
CA ASP A 174 -15.10 -25.67 14.97
C ASP A 174 -15.19 -24.25 14.34
N LEU A 175 -14.70 -23.26 15.05
CA LEU A 175 -14.61 -21.87 14.58
C LEU A 175 -13.89 -21.73 13.24
N VAL A 176 -12.82 -22.52 13.01
CA VAL A 176 -12.04 -22.49 11.76
C VAL A 176 -12.87 -23.02 10.59
N THR A 177 -13.62 -24.12 10.81
CA THR A 177 -14.53 -24.69 9.81
C THR A 177 -15.55 -23.67 9.32
N TYR A 178 -16.25 -23.03 10.29
CA TYR A 178 -17.27 -22.01 9.97
C TYR A 178 -16.67 -20.80 9.26
N THR A 179 -15.53 -20.30 9.75
CA THR A 179 -14.85 -19.14 9.16
C THR A 179 -14.35 -19.42 7.74
N ALA A 180 -13.85 -20.63 7.48
CA ALA A 180 -13.43 -21.03 6.13
C ALA A 180 -14.63 -21.06 5.14
N LEU A 181 -15.76 -21.62 5.55
CA LEU A 181 -16.99 -21.66 4.72
C LEU A 181 -17.57 -20.25 4.51
N MET A 182 -17.65 -19.43 5.56
CA MET A 182 -18.08 -18.03 5.45
C MET A 182 -17.22 -17.27 4.46
N ASN A 183 -15.89 -17.43 4.52
CA ASN A 183 -14.98 -16.81 3.55
C ASN A 183 -15.21 -17.32 2.13
N GLY A 184 -15.55 -18.60 1.96
CA GLY A 184 -15.96 -19.19 0.69
C GLY A 184 -17.20 -18.49 0.13
N TYR A 185 -18.26 -18.37 0.92
CA TYR A 185 -19.49 -17.67 0.51
C TYR A 185 -19.28 -16.18 0.22
N CYS A 186 -18.44 -15.49 1.03
CA CYS A 186 -18.08 -14.10 0.77
C CYS A 186 -17.33 -13.91 -0.56
N LYS A 187 -16.48 -14.89 -0.96
CA LYS A 187 -15.79 -14.87 -2.26
C LYS A 187 -16.73 -15.11 -3.43
N ASP A 188 -17.79 -15.89 -3.22
CA ASP A 188 -18.84 -16.16 -4.20
C ASP A 188 -19.96 -15.11 -4.20
N MET A 189 -19.75 -13.99 -3.47
CA MET A 189 -20.70 -12.88 -3.37
C MET A 189 -22.08 -13.31 -2.84
N ASN A 190 -22.11 -14.30 -1.97
CA ASN A 190 -23.36 -14.82 -1.35
C ASN A 190 -23.39 -14.50 0.14
N MET A 191 -23.53 -13.23 0.48
CA MET A 191 -23.51 -12.77 1.86
C MET A 191 -24.67 -13.31 2.69
N ARG A 192 -25.81 -13.61 2.06
CA ARG A 192 -26.96 -14.20 2.77
C ARG A 192 -26.62 -15.54 3.41
N GLU A 193 -25.97 -16.43 2.68
CA GLU A 193 -25.60 -17.75 3.21
C GLU A 193 -24.40 -17.64 4.18
N ALA A 194 -23.45 -16.74 3.93
CA ALA A 194 -22.38 -16.46 4.88
C ALA A 194 -22.93 -16.00 6.25
N HIS A 195 -23.92 -15.12 6.25
CA HIS A 195 -24.57 -14.62 7.45
C HIS A 195 -25.38 -15.70 8.18
N LYS A 196 -26.07 -16.58 7.42
CA LYS A 196 -26.76 -17.75 8.01
C LYS A 196 -25.79 -18.70 8.71
N LEU A 197 -24.63 -18.95 8.11
CA LEU A 197 -23.60 -19.78 8.75
C LEU A 197 -23.06 -19.14 10.03
N PHE A 198 -22.88 -17.82 10.06
CA PHE A 198 -22.49 -17.09 11.25
C PHE A 198 -23.50 -17.29 12.40
N HIS A 199 -24.79 -17.13 12.12
CA HIS A 199 -25.83 -17.36 13.13
C HIS A 199 -25.88 -18.83 13.57
N ARG A 200 -25.72 -19.78 12.64
CA ARG A 200 -25.67 -21.18 12.97
C ARG A 200 -24.51 -21.51 13.91
N MET A 201 -23.33 -20.94 13.64
CA MET A 201 -22.14 -21.08 14.51
C MET A 201 -22.44 -20.65 15.96
N ILE A 202 -23.12 -19.51 16.13
CA ILE A 202 -23.54 -18.99 17.43
C ILE A 202 -24.58 -19.92 18.10
N GLN A 203 -25.57 -20.42 17.33
CA GLN A 203 -26.59 -21.35 17.82
C GLN A 203 -25.99 -22.69 18.29
N GLU A 204 -24.89 -23.13 17.69
CA GLU A 204 -24.13 -24.31 18.10
C GLU A 204 -23.18 -24.04 19.28
N GLY A 205 -23.21 -22.84 19.87
CA GLY A 205 -22.43 -22.45 21.04
C GLY A 205 -20.97 -22.06 20.75
N ILE A 206 -20.62 -21.88 19.48
CA ILE A 206 -19.27 -21.44 19.07
C ILE A 206 -19.24 -19.91 19.07
N CYS A 207 -18.43 -19.34 19.98
CA CYS A 207 -18.28 -17.89 20.08
C CYS A 207 -17.51 -17.30 18.90
N PRO A 208 -18.05 -16.25 18.22
CA PRO A 208 -17.32 -15.54 17.17
C PRO A 208 -16.05 -14.87 17.69
N ASP A 209 -15.01 -14.87 16.88
CA ASP A 209 -13.76 -14.17 17.12
C ASP A 209 -13.59 -12.98 16.15
N VAL A 210 -12.49 -12.23 16.30
CA VAL A 210 -12.12 -11.11 15.39
C VAL A 210 -12.08 -11.56 13.93
N THR A 211 -11.61 -12.78 13.66
CA THR A 211 -11.46 -13.30 12.30
C THR A 211 -12.81 -13.58 11.63
N SER A 212 -13.77 -14.15 12.36
CA SER A 212 -15.11 -14.43 11.85
C SER A 212 -15.88 -13.14 11.54
N TYR A 213 -15.83 -12.15 12.44
CA TYR A 213 -16.40 -10.82 12.19
C TYR A 213 -15.73 -10.14 10.99
N ASN A 214 -14.39 -10.10 10.94
CA ASN A 214 -13.65 -9.50 9.83
C ASN A 214 -13.96 -10.15 8.48
N THR A 215 -14.20 -11.45 8.46
CA THR A 215 -14.57 -12.18 7.25
C THR A 215 -15.88 -11.67 6.67
N LEU A 216 -16.93 -11.52 7.51
CA LEU A 216 -18.23 -10.99 7.07
C LEU A 216 -18.16 -9.51 6.73
N ILE A 217 -17.52 -8.69 7.56
CA ILE A 217 -17.34 -7.25 7.32
C ILE A 217 -16.64 -7.04 5.97
N CYS A 218 -15.58 -7.81 5.68
CA CYS A 218 -14.88 -7.77 4.40
C CYS A 218 -15.78 -8.14 3.22
N GLY A 219 -16.63 -9.16 3.39
CA GLY A 219 -17.62 -9.57 2.40
C GLY A 219 -18.60 -8.45 2.10
N TYR A 220 -19.24 -7.87 3.11
CA TYR A 220 -20.17 -6.75 2.96
C TYR A 220 -19.52 -5.51 2.33
N CYS A 221 -18.29 -5.16 2.74
CA CYS A 221 -17.54 -4.06 2.13
C CYS A 221 -17.22 -4.30 0.64
N LYS A 222 -16.93 -5.54 0.23
CA LYS A 222 -16.69 -5.89 -1.17
C LYS A 222 -17.94 -5.78 -2.03
N GLU A 223 -19.11 -6.14 -1.49
CA GLU A 223 -20.42 -5.97 -2.14
C GLU A 223 -20.95 -4.53 -2.08
N GLY A 224 -20.26 -3.65 -1.36
CA GLY A 224 -20.70 -2.27 -1.18
C GLY A 224 -21.82 -2.07 -0.15
N MET A 225 -22.16 -3.09 0.62
CA MET A 225 -23.20 -3.10 1.65
C MET A 225 -22.64 -2.53 2.96
N MET A 226 -22.30 -1.21 2.95
CA MET A 226 -21.57 -0.57 4.05
C MET A 226 -22.43 -0.38 5.32
N GLN A 227 -23.76 -0.35 5.20
CA GLN A 227 -24.65 -0.26 6.36
C GLN A 227 -24.64 -1.54 7.17
N GLU A 228 -24.70 -2.68 6.48
CA GLU A 228 -24.65 -4.01 7.06
C GLU A 228 -23.27 -4.27 7.70
N ALA A 229 -22.18 -3.87 7.01
CA ALA A 229 -20.85 -3.93 7.56
C ALA A 229 -20.70 -3.13 8.86
N ARG A 230 -21.31 -1.94 8.92
CA ARG A 230 -21.30 -1.09 10.11
C ARG A 230 -22.17 -1.63 11.24
N THR A 231 -23.32 -2.23 10.93
CA THR A 231 -24.15 -2.91 11.91
C THR A 231 -23.36 -4.06 12.55
N LEU A 232 -22.72 -4.88 11.74
CA LEU A 232 -21.92 -6.01 12.21
C LEU A 232 -20.70 -5.55 13.06
N LEU A 233 -20.11 -4.39 12.76
CA LEU A 233 -19.08 -3.78 13.61
C LEU A 233 -19.62 -3.45 15.02
N ARG A 234 -20.86 -2.94 15.11
CA ARG A 234 -21.49 -2.64 16.41
C ARG A 234 -21.81 -3.91 17.18
N ASP A 235 -22.30 -4.93 16.49
CA ASP A 235 -22.57 -6.24 17.08
C ASP A 235 -21.26 -6.85 17.64
N MET A 236 -20.16 -6.76 16.86
CA MET A 236 -18.82 -7.19 17.28
C MET A 236 -18.39 -6.51 18.59
N ILE A 237 -18.55 -5.18 18.68
CA ILE A 237 -18.23 -4.42 19.89
C ILE A 237 -19.19 -4.76 21.04
N GLY A 238 -20.48 -4.94 20.74
CA GLY A 238 -21.50 -5.36 21.71
C GLY A 238 -21.25 -6.71 22.33
N ASP A 239 -20.69 -7.64 21.56
CA ASP A 239 -20.26 -8.97 22.02
C ASP A 239 -18.90 -8.95 22.76
N GLY A 240 -18.31 -7.76 22.96
CA GLY A 240 -17.05 -7.59 23.66
C GLY A 240 -15.82 -7.94 22.82
N VAL A 241 -15.99 -8.17 21.52
CA VAL A 241 -14.88 -8.42 20.57
C VAL A 241 -14.39 -7.11 20.02
N LEU A 242 -13.17 -6.69 20.36
CA LEU A 242 -12.62 -5.42 19.89
C LEU A 242 -12.14 -5.53 18.44
N PRO A 243 -12.50 -4.55 17.57
CA PRO A 243 -12.00 -4.48 16.21
C PRO A 243 -10.48 -4.30 16.18
N ASP A 244 -9.83 -5.00 15.28
CA ASP A 244 -8.40 -4.87 15.03
C ASP A 244 -8.09 -3.84 13.93
N ASN A 245 -6.80 -3.61 13.68
CA ASN A 245 -6.34 -2.70 12.63
C ASN A 245 -6.86 -3.10 11.25
N PHE A 246 -6.99 -4.40 10.99
CA PHE A 246 -7.47 -4.93 9.72
C PHE A 246 -8.95 -4.60 9.49
N CYS A 247 -9.78 -4.74 10.53
CA CYS A 247 -11.19 -4.35 10.51
C CYS A 247 -11.36 -2.87 10.14
N CYS A 248 -10.62 -1.99 10.81
CA CYS A 248 -10.64 -0.55 10.54
C CYS A 248 -10.24 -0.24 9.08
N TRP A 249 -9.20 -0.89 8.57
CA TRP A 249 -8.74 -0.73 7.19
C TRP A 249 -9.78 -1.16 6.16
N ILE A 250 -10.42 -2.31 6.35
CA ILE A 250 -11.45 -2.82 5.43
C ILE A 250 -12.60 -1.82 5.31
N LEU A 251 -13.09 -1.32 6.44
CA LEU A 251 -14.21 -0.39 6.48
C LEU A 251 -13.87 0.96 5.82
N VAL A 252 -12.69 1.52 6.13
CA VAL A 252 -12.23 2.77 5.53
C VAL A 252 -12.11 2.65 4.01
N LYS A 253 -11.48 1.56 3.52
CA LYS A 253 -11.38 1.28 2.09
C LYS A 253 -12.73 1.01 1.43
N GLY A 254 -13.67 0.40 2.15
CA GLY A 254 -15.03 0.19 1.67
C GLY A 254 -15.75 1.51 1.42
N TYR A 255 -15.64 2.47 2.34
CA TYR A 255 -16.21 3.81 2.16
C TYR A 255 -15.52 4.60 1.05
N GLU A 256 -14.18 4.52 0.93
CA GLU A 256 -13.44 5.19 -0.15
C GLU A 256 -13.90 4.71 -1.53
N LYS A 257 -14.06 3.39 -1.73
CA LYS A 257 -14.55 2.83 -3.00
C LYS A 257 -15.93 3.34 -3.42
N GLN A 258 -16.72 3.85 -2.48
CA GLN A 258 -18.03 4.45 -2.73
C GLN A 258 -17.97 6.00 -2.79
N ASP A 259 -16.79 6.60 -2.83
CA ASP A 259 -16.57 8.05 -2.74
C ASP A 259 -17.23 8.72 -1.51
N ARG A 260 -17.37 7.95 -0.41
CA ARG A 260 -18.03 8.37 0.83
C ARG A 260 -17.03 8.66 1.96
N LEU A 261 -15.99 9.44 1.67
CA LEU A 261 -14.92 9.77 2.63
C LEU A 261 -15.45 10.40 3.95
N LEU A 262 -16.51 11.21 3.88
CA LEU A 262 -17.12 11.76 5.09
C LEU A 262 -17.74 10.68 6.00
N SER A 263 -18.26 9.60 5.40
CA SER A 263 -18.77 8.46 6.17
C SER A 263 -17.63 7.70 6.85
N ALA A 264 -16.45 7.63 6.23
CA ALA A 264 -15.25 7.08 6.85
C ALA A 264 -14.79 7.91 8.06
N LEU A 265 -14.87 9.27 7.97
CA LEU A 265 -14.58 10.13 9.12
C LEU A 265 -15.56 9.93 10.27
N ASN A 266 -16.87 9.78 9.97
CA ASN A 266 -17.88 9.50 10.98
C ASN A 266 -17.65 8.13 11.65
N LEU A 267 -17.15 7.14 10.90
CA LEU A 267 -16.76 5.85 11.46
C LEU A 267 -15.62 5.99 12.48
N LEU A 268 -14.58 6.82 12.19
CA LEU A 268 -13.51 7.05 13.16
C LEU A 268 -14.03 7.66 14.47
N VAL A 269 -14.96 8.61 14.38
CA VAL A 269 -15.61 9.20 15.57
C VAL A 269 -16.38 8.14 16.36
N GLU A 270 -17.03 7.20 15.67
CA GLU A 270 -17.76 6.11 16.30
C GLU A 270 -16.81 5.13 17.01
N LEU A 271 -15.72 4.73 16.36
CA LEU A 271 -14.69 3.87 16.93
C LEU A 271 -14.06 4.49 18.19
N GLN A 272 -13.76 5.79 18.17
CA GLN A 272 -13.23 6.52 19.34
C GLN A 272 -14.23 6.52 20.52
N ARG A 273 -15.54 6.63 20.26
CA ARG A 273 -16.57 6.54 21.32
C ARG A 273 -16.59 5.19 22.01
N PHE A 274 -16.17 4.14 21.30
CA PHE A 274 -16.05 2.79 21.84
C PHE A 274 -14.63 2.50 22.37
N ASN A 275 -13.77 3.52 22.50
CA ASN A 275 -12.38 3.40 22.95
C ASN A 275 -11.54 2.44 22.09
N VAL A 276 -11.87 2.29 20.81
CA VAL A 276 -11.07 1.50 19.86
C VAL A 276 -9.91 2.36 19.38
N PRO A 277 -8.63 1.94 19.58
CA PRO A 277 -7.48 2.71 19.15
C PRO A 277 -7.40 2.72 17.61
N ILE A 278 -7.27 3.92 17.04
CA ILE A 278 -7.16 4.08 15.59
C ILE A 278 -5.69 4.11 15.22
N PRO A 279 -5.22 3.25 14.30
CA PRO A 279 -3.83 3.24 13.86
C PRO A 279 -3.43 4.53 13.15
N LYS A 280 -2.21 4.98 13.39
CA LYS A 280 -1.58 6.15 12.71
C LYS A 280 -1.72 6.09 11.19
N ASP A 281 -1.55 4.90 10.60
CA ASP A 281 -1.60 4.70 9.15
C ASP A 281 -2.98 5.01 8.55
N ILE A 282 -4.05 4.76 9.29
CA ILE A 282 -5.42 5.10 8.87
C ILE A 282 -5.62 6.62 8.82
N TYR A 283 -5.11 7.35 9.83
CA TYR A 283 -5.11 8.81 9.81
C TYR A 283 -4.36 9.35 8.60
N ASN A 284 -3.13 8.89 8.38
CA ASN A 284 -2.31 9.31 7.24
C ASN A 284 -3.00 9.04 5.91
N TYR A 285 -3.58 7.85 5.77
CA TYR A 285 -4.30 7.46 4.57
C TYR A 285 -5.50 8.36 4.28
N LEU A 286 -6.35 8.60 5.27
CA LEU A 286 -7.53 9.45 5.12
C LEU A 286 -7.18 10.91 4.87
N ILE A 287 -6.12 11.45 5.50
CA ILE A 287 -5.62 12.80 5.23
C ILE A 287 -5.23 12.94 3.76
N VAL A 288 -4.44 11.98 3.23
CA VAL A 288 -4.03 12.00 1.81
C VAL A 288 -5.24 11.85 0.88
N ALA A 289 -6.20 10.99 1.22
CA ALA A 289 -7.43 10.83 0.44
C ALA A 289 -8.27 12.12 0.43
N LEU A 290 -8.42 12.78 1.57
CA LEU A 290 -9.12 14.07 1.69
C LEU A 290 -8.41 15.19 0.90
N CYS A 291 -7.08 15.22 0.92
CA CYS A 291 -6.30 16.18 0.13
C CYS A 291 -6.48 15.96 -1.38
N LYS A 292 -6.54 14.70 -1.85
CA LYS A 292 -6.85 14.37 -3.25
C LYS A 292 -8.26 14.80 -3.66
N ASP A 293 -9.22 14.68 -2.73
CA ASP A 293 -10.61 15.10 -2.92
C ASP A 293 -10.81 16.63 -2.69
N ASN A 294 -9.71 17.38 -2.55
CA ASN A 294 -9.70 18.81 -2.29
C ASN A 294 -10.51 19.24 -1.04
N ARG A 295 -10.61 18.41 0.00
CA ARG A 295 -11.30 18.69 1.27
C ARG A 295 -10.30 19.13 2.35
N ALA A 296 -9.61 20.25 2.08
CA ALA A 296 -8.49 20.73 2.88
C ALA A 296 -8.80 20.92 4.37
N LEU A 297 -9.95 21.54 4.71
CA LEU A 297 -10.35 21.78 6.11
C LEU A 297 -10.64 20.46 6.86
N ALA A 298 -11.26 19.49 6.20
CA ALA A 298 -11.48 18.18 6.80
C ALA A 298 -10.15 17.45 7.07
N ALA A 299 -9.16 17.57 6.15
CA ALA A 299 -7.83 17.04 6.35
C ALA A 299 -7.10 17.71 7.53
N LYS A 300 -7.20 19.05 7.68
CA LYS A 300 -6.65 19.79 8.82
C LYS A 300 -7.28 19.33 10.14
N ASN A 301 -8.61 19.23 10.22
CA ASN A 301 -9.31 18.78 11.43
C ASN A 301 -8.93 17.34 11.80
N LEU A 302 -8.68 16.48 10.80
CA LEU A 302 -8.24 15.11 11.04
C LEU A 302 -6.79 15.05 11.55
N LEU A 303 -5.91 15.95 11.12
CA LEU A 303 -4.56 16.09 11.64
C LEU A 303 -4.57 16.51 13.12
N GLU A 304 -5.43 17.45 13.51
CA GLU A 304 -5.61 17.88 14.90
C GLU A 304 -6.04 16.70 15.78
N ARG A 305 -7.02 15.91 15.32
CA ARG A 305 -7.45 14.68 16.01
C ARG A 305 -6.33 13.66 16.16
N MET A 306 -5.58 13.41 15.09
CA MET A 306 -4.41 12.53 15.11
C MET A 306 -3.40 12.95 16.20
N SER A 307 -3.22 14.27 16.38
CA SER A 307 -2.32 14.81 17.42
C SER A 307 -2.91 14.65 18.82
N ILE A 308 -4.24 14.77 19.00
CA ILE A 308 -4.94 14.54 20.28
C ILE A 308 -4.82 13.07 20.70
N ASP A 309 -4.91 12.14 19.75
CA ASP A 309 -4.74 10.70 19.99
C ASP A 309 -3.27 10.31 20.25
N GLY A 310 -2.35 11.28 20.34
CA GLY A 310 -0.95 11.07 20.69
C GLY A 310 -0.07 10.55 19.56
N HIS A 311 -0.52 10.61 18.31
CA HIS A 311 0.29 10.20 17.17
C HIS A 311 1.19 11.32 16.67
N GLU A 312 2.46 11.02 16.48
CA GLU A 312 3.41 11.94 15.85
C GLU A 312 3.10 12.10 14.36
N THR A 313 3.10 13.34 13.91
CA THR A 313 2.89 13.71 12.52
C THR A 313 4.22 13.82 11.77
N THR A 314 4.20 13.56 10.47
CA THR A 314 5.38 13.62 9.61
C THR A 314 5.38 14.88 8.73
N GLU A 315 6.56 15.34 8.32
CA GLU A 315 6.73 16.47 7.39
C GLU A 315 5.86 16.29 6.12
N LYS A 316 5.80 15.05 5.61
CA LYS A 316 5.04 14.73 4.40
C LYS A 316 3.55 15.06 4.54
N ILE A 317 2.94 14.70 5.66
CA ILE A 317 1.51 14.93 5.92
C ILE A 317 1.21 16.43 6.04
N PHE A 318 2.05 17.18 6.78
CA PHE A 318 1.92 18.64 6.87
C PHE A 318 2.01 19.28 5.48
N ASN A 319 3.02 18.93 4.70
CA ASN A 319 3.22 19.47 3.36
C ASN A 319 2.01 19.21 2.44
N GLU A 320 1.45 17.99 2.45
CA GLU A 320 0.26 17.64 1.65
C GLU A 320 -0.96 18.48 2.02
N ILE A 321 -1.21 18.69 3.32
CA ILE A 321 -2.36 19.48 3.79
C ILE A 321 -2.16 20.95 3.43
N ILE A 322 -0.96 21.53 3.64
CA ILE A 322 -0.66 22.91 3.29
C ILE A 322 -0.86 23.16 1.79
N ILE A 323 -0.34 22.26 0.94
CA ILE A 323 -0.53 22.36 -0.50
C ILE A 323 -2.02 22.29 -0.88
N CYS A 324 -2.79 21.43 -0.20
CA CYS A 324 -4.23 21.32 -0.42
C CYS A 324 -4.97 22.59 0.02
N LEU A 325 -4.62 23.18 1.16
CA LEU A 325 -5.17 24.47 1.64
C LEU A 325 -4.87 25.58 0.64
N CYS A 326 -3.64 25.67 0.13
CA CYS A 326 -3.23 26.65 -0.86
C CYS A 326 -3.97 26.52 -2.20
N LYS A 327 -4.34 25.31 -2.62
CA LYS A 327 -5.18 25.07 -3.81
C LYS A 327 -6.60 25.62 -3.68
N ARG A 328 -7.08 25.77 -2.46
CA ARG A 328 -8.41 26.30 -2.12
C ARG A 328 -8.37 27.75 -1.64
N ASP A 329 -7.22 28.40 -1.76
CA ASP A 329 -6.98 29.79 -1.34
C ASP A 329 -7.21 30.06 0.15
N TYR A 330 -7.05 29.03 1.01
CA TYR A 330 -7.07 29.15 2.49
C TYR A 330 -5.68 29.57 2.99
N ALA A 331 -5.29 30.83 2.71
CA ALA A 331 -3.94 31.35 2.99
C ALA A 331 -3.65 31.39 4.52
N GLU A 332 -4.61 31.83 5.34
CA GLU A 332 -4.44 31.93 6.80
C GLU A 332 -4.23 30.56 7.44
N GLU A 333 -5.06 29.58 7.06
CA GLU A 333 -4.95 28.22 7.56
C GLU A 333 -3.65 27.55 7.12
N ALA A 334 -3.17 27.86 5.91
CA ALA A 334 -1.87 27.35 5.43
C ALA A 334 -0.70 27.94 6.20
N LEU A 335 -0.73 29.24 6.54
CA LEU A 335 0.29 29.92 7.33
C LEU A 335 0.29 29.43 8.78
N THR A 336 -0.88 29.28 9.42
CA THR A 336 -0.98 28.74 10.77
C THR A 336 -0.45 27.30 10.82
N LEU A 337 -0.79 26.47 9.86
CA LEU A 337 -0.33 25.08 9.80
C LEU A 337 1.20 24.99 9.54
N LYS A 338 1.75 25.92 8.73
CA LYS A 338 3.22 26.06 8.57
C LYS A 338 3.90 26.42 9.88
N ALA A 339 3.33 27.36 10.65
CA ALA A 339 3.87 27.76 11.94
C ALA A 339 3.86 26.57 12.94
N ASP A 340 2.76 25.81 13.00
CA ASP A 340 2.66 24.60 13.82
C ASP A 340 3.69 23.53 13.41
N MET A 341 3.93 23.37 12.10
CA MET A 341 4.94 22.46 11.57
C MET A 341 6.35 22.85 12.06
N VAL A 342 6.69 24.13 11.95
CA VAL A 342 8.00 24.65 12.40
C VAL A 342 8.12 24.56 13.92
N TYR A 343 7.07 24.86 14.68
CA TYR A 343 7.04 24.71 16.13
C TYR A 343 7.34 23.27 16.59
N LYS A 344 6.87 22.28 15.82
CA LYS A 344 7.18 20.85 16.04
C LYS A 344 8.59 20.44 15.56
N GLY A 345 9.41 21.37 15.10
CA GLY A 345 10.76 21.10 14.60
C GLY A 345 10.81 20.46 13.20
N LEU A 346 9.68 20.44 12.48
CA LEU A 346 9.59 19.90 11.13
C LEU A 346 9.85 21.00 10.09
N LYS A 347 10.49 20.63 8.96
CA LYS A 347 10.86 21.61 7.93
C LYS A 347 9.87 21.60 6.74
N PRO A 348 9.32 22.76 6.34
CA PRO A 348 8.55 22.88 5.11
C PRO A 348 9.41 22.55 3.88
N SER A 349 8.82 21.89 2.87
CA SER A 349 9.51 21.59 1.61
C SER A 349 9.52 22.80 0.68
N SER A 350 10.41 22.80 -0.34
CA SER A 350 10.43 23.83 -1.39
C SER A 350 9.08 23.97 -2.10
N VAL A 351 8.39 22.84 -2.35
CA VAL A 351 7.06 22.83 -2.96
C VAL A 351 6.02 23.48 -2.04
N THR A 352 6.16 23.31 -0.73
CA THR A 352 5.26 23.92 0.26
C THR A 352 5.45 25.44 0.30
N TYR A 353 6.68 25.93 0.34
CA TYR A 353 6.96 27.37 0.24
C TYR A 353 6.36 27.96 -1.03
N ARG A 354 6.60 27.34 -2.19
CA ARG A 354 6.03 27.77 -3.46
C ARG A 354 4.49 27.83 -3.41
N ALA A 355 3.85 26.78 -2.91
CA ALA A 355 2.39 26.74 -2.82
C ALA A 355 1.83 27.88 -1.97
N ILE A 356 2.44 28.18 -0.81
CA ILE A 356 2.00 29.26 0.08
C ILE A 356 2.25 30.62 -0.58
N ILE A 357 3.42 30.86 -1.19
CA ILE A 357 3.75 32.12 -1.88
C ILE A 357 2.75 32.38 -3.02
N CYS A 358 2.50 31.39 -3.87
CA CYS A 358 1.52 31.51 -4.94
C CYS A 358 0.10 31.78 -4.40
N CYS A 359 -0.29 31.16 -3.28
CA CYS A 359 -1.57 31.39 -2.64
C CYS A 359 -1.69 32.80 -2.09
N LEU A 360 -0.66 33.34 -1.42
CA LEU A 360 -0.60 34.69 -0.90
C LEU A 360 -0.71 35.72 -2.04
N CYS A 361 -0.01 35.49 -3.15
CA CYS A 361 -0.10 36.35 -4.32
C CYS A 361 -1.50 36.38 -4.94
N ARG A 362 -2.20 35.24 -5.01
CA ARG A 362 -3.60 35.19 -5.46
C ARG A 362 -4.54 35.94 -4.50
N SER A 363 -4.22 35.95 -3.23
CA SER A 363 -4.99 36.67 -2.17
C SER A 363 -4.56 38.12 -2.00
N THR A 364 -3.80 38.69 -2.95
CA THR A 364 -3.30 40.08 -2.92
C THR A 364 -2.40 40.43 -1.71
N ARG A 365 -1.78 39.43 -1.08
CA ARG A 365 -0.84 39.60 0.05
C ARG A 365 0.61 39.47 -0.42
N ASN A 366 0.98 40.27 -1.44
CA ASN A 366 2.25 40.12 -2.14
C ASN A 366 3.49 40.39 -1.27
N VAL A 367 3.39 41.32 -0.31
CA VAL A 367 4.48 41.65 0.62
C VAL A 367 4.83 40.46 1.51
N GLU A 368 3.83 39.73 1.99
CA GLU A 368 4.02 38.54 2.80
C GLU A 368 4.58 37.38 1.95
N GLY A 369 4.13 37.27 0.68
CA GLY A 369 4.70 36.35 -0.28
C GLY A 369 6.19 36.60 -0.53
N GLU A 370 6.60 37.87 -0.67
CA GLU A 370 8.01 38.26 -0.78
C GLU A 370 8.82 37.92 0.49
N SER A 371 8.27 38.19 1.68
CA SER A 371 8.90 37.84 2.95
C SER A 371 9.10 36.32 3.08
N LEU A 372 8.10 35.54 2.70
CA LEU A 372 8.18 34.08 2.75
C LEU A 372 9.18 33.53 1.72
N MET A 373 9.34 34.17 0.57
CA MET A 373 10.39 33.81 -0.38
C MET A 373 11.78 34.02 0.20
N ARG A 374 11.99 35.11 0.95
CA ARG A 374 13.27 35.35 1.66
C ARG A 374 13.56 34.30 2.71
N GLU A 375 12.56 33.93 3.50
CA GLU A 375 12.65 32.81 4.47
C GLU A 375 13.00 31.49 3.77
N MET A 376 12.44 31.23 2.60
CA MET A 376 12.76 30.06 1.79
C MET A 376 14.24 30.03 1.38
N ILE A 377 14.81 31.18 0.98
CA ILE A 377 16.22 31.32 0.61
C ILE A 377 17.12 31.12 1.83
N GLU A 378 16.77 31.71 2.98
CA GLU A 378 17.47 31.50 4.25
C GLU A 378 17.46 30.02 4.68
N SER A 379 16.41 29.29 4.33
CA SER A 379 16.28 27.84 4.53
C SER A 379 17.04 27.01 3.47
N CYS A 380 17.90 27.63 2.66
CA CYS A 380 18.69 27.01 1.59
C CYS A 380 17.86 26.39 0.45
N PHE A 381 16.64 26.84 0.22
CA PHE A 381 15.85 26.46 -0.95
C PHE A 381 15.91 27.56 -2.04
N LEU A 382 16.13 27.14 -3.28
CA LEU A 382 16.14 28.09 -4.41
C LEU A 382 14.71 28.35 -4.91
N PRO A 383 14.34 29.63 -5.12
CA PRO A 383 13.07 29.98 -5.74
C PRO A 383 13.07 29.60 -7.23
N ASP A 384 11.89 29.31 -7.76
CA ASP A 384 11.69 28.93 -9.16
C ASP A 384 10.96 30.01 -9.98
N VAL A 385 10.79 29.75 -11.27
CA VAL A 385 10.09 30.65 -12.22
C VAL A 385 8.63 30.87 -11.81
N GLU A 386 7.97 29.88 -11.20
CA GLU A 386 6.57 29.99 -10.78
C GLU A 386 6.41 31.00 -9.64
N ILE A 387 7.35 31.04 -8.69
CA ILE A 387 7.40 32.04 -7.62
C ILE A 387 7.62 33.43 -8.20
N LEU A 388 8.56 33.56 -9.15
CA LEU A 388 8.80 34.84 -9.84
C LEU A 388 7.53 35.33 -10.52
N ARG A 389 6.86 34.48 -11.31
CA ARG A 389 5.61 34.81 -12.00
C ARG A 389 4.51 35.24 -11.03
N ALA A 390 4.35 34.50 -9.93
CA ALA A 390 3.32 34.82 -8.94
C ALA A 390 3.55 36.20 -8.32
N LEU A 391 4.78 36.50 -7.86
CA LEU A 391 5.13 37.77 -7.22
C LEU A 391 5.06 38.94 -8.19
N VAL A 392 5.62 38.79 -9.39
CA VAL A 392 5.58 39.87 -10.43
C VAL A 392 4.14 40.18 -10.85
N ASN A 393 3.34 39.15 -11.12
CA ASN A 393 1.92 39.33 -11.45
C ASN A 393 1.16 40.00 -10.30
N GLY A 394 1.41 39.60 -9.06
CA GLY A 394 0.80 40.18 -7.89
C GLY A 394 1.15 41.68 -7.72
N PHE A 395 2.43 42.05 -7.78
CA PHE A 395 2.85 43.45 -7.69
C PHE A 395 2.42 44.28 -8.91
N CYS A 396 2.36 43.71 -10.09
CA CYS A 396 1.80 44.36 -11.26
C CYS A 396 0.31 44.66 -11.13
N ALA A 397 -0.46 43.71 -10.50
CA ALA A 397 -1.87 43.94 -10.22
C ALA A 397 -2.11 45.07 -9.20
N GLU A 398 -1.18 45.26 -8.25
CA GLU A 398 -1.16 46.38 -7.28
C GLU A 398 -0.59 47.68 -7.89
N ARG A 399 -0.20 47.68 -9.15
CA ARG A 399 0.52 48.78 -9.84
C ARG A 399 1.83 49.18 -9.19
N ASN A 400 2.43 48.28 -8.42
CA ASN A 400 3.75 48.52 -7.80
C ASN A 400 4.90 48.08 -8.73
N VAL A 401 5.05 48.85 -9.79
CA VAL A 401 6.05 48.62 -10.88
C VAL A 401 7.46 48.55 -10.33
N CYS A 402 7.82 49.41 -9.37
CA CYS A 402 9.18 49.46 -8.82
C CYS A 402 9.57 48.15 -8.12
N LYS A 403 8.67 47.59 -7.35
CA LYS A 403 8.95 46.30 -6.71
C LYS A 403 9.02 45.13 -7.68
N ALA A 404 8.12 45.13 -8.67
CA ALA A 404 8.15 44.11 -9.72
C ALA A 404 9.46 44.12 -10.52
N GLU A 405 9.96 45.31 -10.87
CA GLU A 405 11.25 45.48 -11.56
C GLU A 405 12.44 45.02 -10.69
N LEU A 406 12.46 45.38 -9.40
CA LEU A 406 13.52 44.96 -8.47
C LEU A 406 13.55 43.42 -8.33
N LEU A 407 12.39 42.77 -8.27
CA LEU A 407 12.32 41.30 -8.20
C LEU A 407 12.84 40.65 -9.48
N LEU A 408 12.47 41.16 -10.64
CA LEU A 408 12.99 40.65 -11.92
C LEU A 408 14.52 40.73 -11.99
N ARG A 409 15.10 41.87 -11.57
CA ARG A 409 16.55 42.05 -11.52
C ARG A 409 17.20 41.12 -10.48
N PHE A 410 16.60 40.98 -9.31
CA PHE A 410 17.08 40.10 -8.26
C PHE A 410 17.14 38.64 -8.75
N PHE A 411 16.07 38.13 -9.36
CA PHE A 411 16.03 36.76 -9.88
C PHE A 411 17.03 36.56 -11.05
N ALA A 412 17.20 37.54 -11.89
CA ALA A 412 18.16 37.46 -13.00
C ALA A 412 19.61 37.42 -12.55
N VAL A 413 19.98 38.22 -11.52
CA VAL A 413 21.35 38.32 -11.02
C VAL A 413 21.72 37.16 -10.07
N GLU A 414 20.86 36.90 -9.10
CA GLU A 414 21.18 35.91 -8.04
C GLU A 414 20.91 34.47 -8.46
N PHE A 415 19.87 34.23 -9.27
CA PHE A 415 19.44 32.86 -9.58
C PHE A 415 19.56 32.51 -11.08
N HIS A 416 19.97 33.47 -11.92
CA HIS A 416 20.00 33.29 -13.38
C HIS A 416 18.66 32.84 -13.98
N ILE A 417 17.55 33.29 -13.39
CA ILE A 417 16.20 33.01 -13.85
C ILE A 417 15.71 34.17 -14.70
N PHE A 418 15.44 33.86 -15.96
CA PHE A 418 14.95 34.82 -16.97
C PHE A 418 13.60 34.34 -17.48
N ASP A 419 12.56 35.19 -17.36
CA ASP A 419 11.22 34.84 -17.85
C ASP A 419 10.65 36.01 -18.69
N SER A 420 10.54 35.82 -20.00
CA SER A 420 10.02 36.79 -20.91
C SER A 420 8.54 37.14 -20.69
N GLU A 421 7.76 36.22 -20.08
CA GLU A 421 6.36 36.48 -19.76
C GLU A 421 6.23 37.51 -18.63
N CYS A 422 7.03 37.40 -17.57
CA CYS A 422 7.06 38.37 -16.49
C CYS A 422 7.45 39.75 -16.97
N TYR A 423 8.44 39.87 -17.88
CA TYR A 423 8.81 41.14 -18.53
C TYR A 423 7.67 41.72 -19.36
N ASN A 424 6.95 40.91 -20.12
CA ASN A 424 5.81 41.34 -20.92
C ASN A 424 4.64 41.85 -20.06
N VAL A 425 4.37 41.20 -18.91
CA VAL A 425 3.35 41.67 -17.96
C VAL A 425 3.71 43.05 -17.41
N LEU A 426 4.97 43.26 -16.99
CA LEU A 426 5.42 44.55 -16.48
C LEU A 426 5.41 45.63 -17.56
N LEU A 427 5.85 45.33 -18.82
CA LEU A 427 5.74 46.23 -19.96
C LEU A 427 4.31 46.64 -20.23
N LYS A 428 3.35 45.71 -20.15
CA LYS A 428 1.92 46.02 -20.32
C LYS A 428 1.44 47.05 -19.31
N VAL A 429 1.79 46.92 -18.05
CA VAL A 429 1.42 47.88 -16.98
C VAL A 429 2.08 49.25 -17.26
N LEU A 430 3.36 49.28 -17.60
CA LEU A 430 4.06 50.52 -17.98
C LEU A 430 3.43 51.22 -19.21
N CYS A 431 2.94 50.43 -20.18
CA CYS A 431 2.21 50.98 -21.33
C CYS A 431 0.85 51.58 -20.95
N GLU A 432 0.20 51.04 -19.94
CA GLU A 432 -1.08 51.58 -19.41
C GLU A 432 -0.85 52.88 -18.64
N ASP A 433 0.28 53.01 -17.91
CA ASP A 433 0.65 54.22 -17.17
C ASP A 433 1.14 55.38 -18.12
N GLY A 434 1.45 55.10 -19.37
CA GLY A 434 1.78 56.09 -20.39
C GLY A 434 3.15 56.76 -20.26
N ASP A 435 4.02 56.30 -19.37
CA ASP A 435 5.38 56.81 -19.16
C ASP A 435 6.38 56.13 -20.11
N ILE A 436 6.56 56.73 -21.30
CA ILE A 436 7.43 56.18 -22.35
C ILE A 436 8.90 56.17 -21.91
N ALA A 437 9.34 57.15 -21.08
CA ALA A 437 10.74 57.19 -20.65
C ALA A 437 11.07 55.97 -19.76
N LYS A 438 10.18 55.63 -18.84
CA LYS A 438 10.31 54.41 -18.00
C LYS A 438 10.21 53.13 -18.83
N LEU A 439 9.29 53.09 -19.80
CA LEU A 439 9.14 51.97 -20.71
C LEU A 439 10.42 51.68 -21.49
N MET A 440 11.03 52.69 -22.09
CA MET A 440 12.27 52.56 -22.85
C MET A 440 13.45 52.19 -21.95
N GLY A 441 13.56 52.82 -20.78
CA GLY A 441 14.60 52.46 -19.79
C GLY A 441 14.49 51.03 -19.30
N PHE A 442 13.27 50.52 -19.15
CA PHE A 442 13.04 49.13 -18.75
C PHE A 442 13.39 48.17 -19.91
N GLN A 443 13.05 48.50 -21.15
CA GLN A 443 13.43 47.74 -22.34
C GLN A 443 14.96 47.62 -22.46
N ASP A 444 15.69 48.73 -22.27
CA ASP A 444 17.16 48.75 -22.29
C ASP A 444 17.76 47.86 -21.17
N SER A 445 17.13 47.87 -19.98
CA SER A 445 17.52 47.00 -18.89
C SER A 445 17.32 45.52 -19.22
N MET A 446 16.20 45.16 -19.87
CA MET A 446 15.89 43.81 -20.34
C MET A 446 16.97 43.31 -21.33
N LEU A 447 17.34 44.13 -22.31
CA LEU A 447 18.39 43.78 -23.27
C LEU A 447 19.77 43.60 -22.62
N LYS A 448 20.13 44.46 -21.65
CA LYS A 448 21.39 44.33 -20.87
C LYS A 448 21.47 43.05 -20.05
N LEU A 449 20.33 42.52 -19.61
CA LEU A 449 20.23 41.23 -18.89
C LEU A 449 20.20 40.02 -19.83
N GLY A 450 20.30 40.24 -21.16
CA GLY A 450 20.34 39.18 -22.16
C GLY A 450 18.97 38.57 -22.50
N ILE A 451 17.87 39.24 -22.12
CA ILE A 451 16.52 38.79 -22.44
C ILE A 451 16.13 39.31 -23.82
N SER A 452 15.92 38.40 -24.77
CA SER A 452 15.48 38.76 -26.13
C SER A 452 13.99 39.12 -26.15
N PRO A 453 13.63 40.31 -26.68
CA PRO A 453 12.23 40.67 -26.91
C PRO A 453 11.54 39.70 -27.86
N ASN A 454 10.29 39.34 -27.53
CA ASN A 454 9.46 38.50 -28.39
C ASN A 454 8.37 39.34 -29.11
N ALA A 455 7.54 38.69 -29.94
CA ALA A 455 6.49 39.36 -30.68
C ALA A 455 5.48 40.09 -29.77
N THR A 456 5.20 39.58 -28.59
CA THR A 456 4.35 40.24 -27.57
C THR A 456 4.99 41.47 -26.99
N THR A 457 6.31 41.44 -26.74
CA THR A 457 7.09 42.60 -26.29
C THR A 457 6.96 43.75 -27.28
N PHE A 458 7.24 43.50 -28.58
CA PHE A 458 7.12 44.51 -29.61
C PHE A 458 5.70 45.04 -29.77
N ARG A 459 4.68 44.21 -29.70
CA ARG A 459 3.27 44.63 -29.75
C ARG A 459 2.95 45.63 -28.64
N HIS A 460 3.32 45.36 -27.38
CA HIS A 460 3.08 46.27 -26.27
C HIS A 460 3.77 47.63 -26.46
N VAL A 461 5.03 47.63 -26.93
CA VAL A 461 5.76 48.87 -27.18
C VAL A 461 5.13 49.69 -28.33
N ILE A 462 4.74 49.04 -29.44
CA ILE A 462 4.09 49.68 -30.58
C ILE A 462 2.72 50.26 -30.17
N ASP A 463 1.92 49.54 -29.43
CA ASP A 463 0.61 49.97 -28.94
C ASP A 463 0.74 51.21 -28.02
N ALA A 464 1.75 51.27 -27.16
CA ALA A 464 2.03 52.40 -26.28
C ALA A 464 2.43 53.64 -27.07
N LEU A 465 3.32 53.50 -28.07
CA LEU A 465 3.75 54.56 -28.94
C LEU A 465 2.60 55.11 -29.80
N SER A 466 1.75 54.21 -30.35
CA SER A 466 0.59 54.57 -31.17
C SER A 466 -0.46 55.35 -30.39
N ARG A 467 -0.72 54.98 -29.12
CA ARG A 467 -1.65 55.73 -28.24
C ARG A 467 -1.19 57.16 -27.99
N LYS A 468 0.12 57.39 -27.80
CA LYS A 468 0.67 58.73 -27.54
C LYS A 468 0.65 59.59 -28.79
N MET A 469 0.94 59.01 -29.97
CA MET A 469 0.87 59.74 -31.23
C MET A 469 -0.58 60.18 -31.56
N GLY A 470 -1.57 59.30 -31.27
CA GLY A 470 -2.99 59.60 -31.43
C GLY A 470 -3.52 60.67 -30.44
N SER A 471 -2.92 60.81 -29.26
CA SER A 471 -3.27 61.84 -28.30
C SER A 471 -2.66 63.19 -28.62
N HIS A 472 -1.50 63.25 -29.29
CA HIS A 472 -0.92 64.52 -29.80
C HIS A 472 -1.67 65.08 -31.01
N SER A 473 -2.12 64.22 -31.94
CA SER A 473 -2.91 64.67 -33.09
C SER A 473 -4.29 65.24 -32.71
N ASN A 474 -4.92 64.75 -31.64
CA ASN A 474 -6.20 65.26 -31.13
C ASN A 474 -6.05 66.57 -30.31
N ASN A 475 -4.88 66.84 -29.75
CA ASN A 475 -4.62 68.15 -29.09
C ASN A 475 -4.22 69.27 -30.09
N GLU A 476 -3.56 68.96 -31.22
CA GLU A 476 -3.29 69.89 -32.22
C GLU A 476 -4.53 70.32 -33.06
N CYS A 477 -5.47 69.35 -33.25
CA CYS A 477 -6.77 69.67 -33.86
C CYS A 477 -7.71 70.53 -33.00
N LYS A 478 -7.55 70.51 -31.63
CA LYS A 478 -8.31 71.41 -30.73
C LYS A 478 -7.70 72.84 -30.65
N ALA A 479 -6.45 73.06 -30.99
CA ALA A 479 -5.78 74.34 -30.95
C ALA A 479 -5.96 75.15 -32.26
N CYS A 480 -6.55 74.59 -33.34
CA CYS A 480 -6.83 75.23 -34.55
C CYS A 480 -8.31 75.70 -34.78
N VAL A 481 -9.14 75.51 -33.70
CA VAL A 481 -10.55 75.99 -33.73
C VAL A 481 -10.79 76.85 -32.50
N VAL A 482 -10.17 78.03 -32.47
CA VAL A 482 -10.60 79.20 -31.73
C VAL A 482 -10.24 80.45 -32.59
#